data_d617872bdd4ce28d2c56782a67a93e58
#
_entry.id   d617872bdd4ce28d2c56782a67a93e58
#
_cell.length_a   1.000
_cell.length_b   1.000
_cell.length_c   1.000
_cell.angle_alpha   90.00
_cell.angle_beta   90.00
_cell.angle_gamma   90.00
#
_symmetry.space_group_name_H-M   'P 1'
#
loop_
_entity.id
_entity.type
_entity.pdbx_description
1 polymer ?
#
loop_
_entity_poly.entity_id
_entity_poly.type
_entity_poly.pdbx_seq_one_letter_code
_entity_poly.pdbx_strand_id
1 'polypeptide(L)'
;MKTLRLILALLSLSAGAAEAPRPNIVVILVDDMGFSDIGCYGSEIPTPNLDALAKGGLRFTQFYNTARCCPTRAALLTGVYSHQAGVGHMVENKNLPGYVGRLNDRCVTMAEVLRPAGYLTAMSGKWHVGQNQGVTPKSRGFDRSLNAAAGGFYFADAPRAELFLDGEKIANDDPRLPKDWYSTDLWTTFGLKFIDEALAAKKPFYLHLCHNAPHFPLQAPRADIEKFLGQYHIGWEEVRARRYARQVEMGLIDKQWASTPIPEAVKAWKDVPAEEQKRFDHLMATYAAVVNRMDKSIGDLVAGLKQRGVLDDTLILFMSDNGGNAEAGANGRTEGDPSKGNSNWFSGESWAYAQNTPFRLYKHFNHEGGISTPLIAHWPAGIAAKNEFRRQPGHLIDVMATVVEVSGAAYPKEFNGKAILPMEGRSLVPAFADRPIEREAIYWEHEGNAAVRVGDLKLVRQGRNGPWELYDLKTDRTELHDLAPSQPQKAKELATLWQAWAERAHVLPAPGAEGGKKKAKKKK
;
A
#
# COMPACT_ATOMS: atom_id res chain seq x y z
N MET A 1 -80.59 -1.18 27.83
CA MET A 1 -79.24 -0.77 28.14
C MET A 1 -78.31 -1.39 27.05
N LYS A 2 -77.88 -0.59 26.07
CA LYS A 2 -77.04 -1.04 24.99
C LYS A 2 -75.61 -0.53 25.27
N THR A 3 -74.67 -1.42 25.59
CA THR A 3 -73.29 -1.12 25.87
C THR A 3 -72.49 -0.97 24.53
N LEU A 4 -72.02 0.25 24.27
CA LEU A 4 -71.20 0.62 23.14
C LEU A 4 -69.74 0.27 23.48
N ARG A 5 -69.14 -0.72 22.78
CA ARG A 5 -67.71 -1.04 22.91
C ARG A 5 -66.91 -0.17 21.92
N LEU A 6 -66.10 0.73 22.47
CA LEU A 6 -65.17 1.56 21.75
C LEU A 6 -63.90 0.70 21.45
N ILE A 7 -63.61 0.39 20.19
CA ILE A 7 -62.38 -0.27 19.78
C ILE A 7 -61.37 0.86 19.48
N LEU A 8 -60.37 1.01 20.36
CA LEU A 8 -59.21 1.88 20.12
C LEU A 8 -58.23 1.13 19.21
N ALA A 9 -58.11 1.53 17.96
CA ALA A 9 -57.08 1.05 17.07
C ALA A 9 -55.74 1.79 17.37
N LEU A 10 -54.78 1.10 17.99
CA LEU A 10 -53.41 1.58 18.14
C LEU A 10 -52.71 1.46 16.77
N LEU A 11 -52.56 2.57 16.09
CA LEU A 11 -51.61 2.70 14.98
C LEU A 11 -50.19 2.74 15.56
N SER A 12 -49.48 1.61 15.53
CA SER A 12 -48.04 1.55 15.77
C SER A 12 -47.31 2.18 14.56
N LEU A 13 -46.91 3.45 14.68
CA LEU A 13 -45.90 4.04 13.82
C LEU A 13 -44.57 3.29 14.13
N SER A 14 -44.20 2.37 13.29
CA SER A 14 -42.81 1.90 13.21
C SER A 14 -41.98 3.08 12.68
N ALA A 15 -41.38 3.85 13.59
CA ALA A 15 -40.26 4.72 13.22
C ALA A 15 -39.16 3.81 12.66
N GLY A 16 -39.03 3.74 11.34
CA GLY A 16 -37.89 3.13 10.71
C GLY A 16 -36.65 3.83 11.29
N ALA A 17 -35.80 3.08 11.99
CA ALA A 17 -34.49 3.58 12.38
C ALA A 17 -33.82 4.10 11.10
N ALA A 18 -33.55 5.40 11.03
CA ALA A 18 -32.81 5.98 9.93
C ALA A 18 -31.51 5.19 9.85
N GLU A 19 -31.29 4.52 8.73
CA GLU A 19 -30.03 3.79 8.47
C GLU A 19 -28.89 4.79 8.65
N ALA A 20 -27.92 4.48 9.51
CA ALA A 20 -26.80 5.38 9.75
C ALA A 20 -26.17 5.76 8.40
N PRO A 21 -25.88 7.04 8.14
CA PRO A 21 -25.36 7.47 6.85
C PRO A 21 -24.08 6.71 6.54
N ARG A 22 -24.04 6.06 5.37
CA ARG A 22 -22.88 5.29 4.90
C ARG A 22 -21.73 6.26 4.63
N PRO A 23 -20.52 6.01 5.16
CA PRO A 23 -19.40 6.91 4.95
C PRO A 23 -18.96 6.93 3.49
N ASN A 24 -18.42 8.06 3.04
CA ASN A 24 -17.57 8.08 1.87
C ASN A 24 -16.27 7.36 2.19
N ILE A 25 -15.60 6.80 1.18
CA ILE A 25 -14.40 6.00 1.36
C ILE A 25 -13.31 6.50 0.42
N VAL A 26 -12.16 6.82 0.98
CA VAL A 26 -10.94 7.16 0.23
C VAL A 26 -9.83 6.22 0.67
N VAL A 27 -9.31 5.43 -0.27
CA VAL A 27 -8.11 4.61 -0.07
C VAL A 27 -6.97 5.23 -0.85
N ILE A 28 -5.95 5.71 -0.13
CA ILE A 28 -4.75 6.32 -0.71
C ILE A 28 -3.62 5.30 -0.62
N LEU A 29 -3.12 4.88 -1.79
CA LEU A 29 -1.98 3.99 -1.91
C LEU A 29 -0.83 4.73 -2.59
N VAL A 30 0.32 4.78 -1.91
CA VAL A 30 1.56 5.34 -2.46
C VAL A 30 2.53 4.21 -2.85
N ASP A 31 3.58 4.51 -3.60
CA ASP A 31 4.41 3.53 -4.32
C ASP A 31 5.88 3.66 -3.92
N ASP A 32 6.49 2.58 -3.42
CA ASP A 32 7.91 2.50 -3.01
C ASP A 32 8.28 3.40 -1.80
N MET A 33 7.35 3.73 -0.92
CA MET A 33 7.63 4.54 0.28
C MET A 33 7.98 3.64 1.47
N GLY A 34 9.12 3.90 2.10
CA GLY A 34 9.56 3.19 3.30
C GLY A 34 8.72 3.52 4.55
N PHE A 35 8.82 2.65 5.55
CA PHE A 35 8.04 2.76 6.80
C PHE A 35 8.25 4.08 7.54
N SER A 36 9.46 4.66 7.46
CA SER A 36 9.84 5.86 8.21
C SER A 36 9.84 7.15 7.39
N ASP A 37 9.27 7.18 6.18
CA ASP A 37 9.44 8.31 5.25
C ASP A 37 8.47 9.48 5.45
N ILE A 38 7.55 9.39 6.42
CA ILE A 38 6.62 10.47 6.76
C ILE A 38 6.78 10.92 8.22
N GLY A 39 6.50 12.19 8.51
CA GLY A 39 6.77 12.83 9.80
C GLY A 39 6.16 12.09 10.99
N CYS A 40 4.90 11.67 10.90
CA CYS A 40 4.20 10.92 11.95
C CYS A 40 4.69 9.46 12.13
N TYR A 41 5.65 9.01 11.30
CA TYR A 41 6.40 7.75 11.44
C TYR A 41 7.92 7.96 11.61
N GLY A 42 8.36 9.18 11.91
CA GLY A 42 9.72 9.47 12.35
C GLY A 42 10.61 10.21 11.34
N SER A 43 10.12 10.51 10.12
CA SER A 43 10.90 11.22 9.10
C SER A 43 11.24 12.66 9.48
N GLU A 44 12.36 13.13 8.95
CA GLU A 44 12.74 14.54 8.85
C GLU A 44 12.07 15.25 7.65
N ILE A 45 11.54 14.47 6.68
CA ILE A 45 10.84 15.03 5.52
C ILE A 45 9.52 15.65 6.01
N PRO A 46 9.26 16.92 5.76
CA PRO A 46 8.01 17.55 6.17
C PRO A 46 6.80 16.95 5.45
N THR A 47 5.87 16.38 6.23
CA THR A 47 4.59 15.84 5.73
C THR A 47 3.42 16.34 6.58
N PRO A 48 3.21 17.68 6.66
CA PRO A 48 2.27 18.28 7.60
C PRO A 48 0.82 17.84 7.38
N ASN A 49 0.44 17.46 6.16
CA ASN A 49 -0.93 17.05 5.85
C ASN A 49 -1.19 15.61 6.32
N LEU A 50 -0.27 14.68 6.09
CA LEU A 50 -0.33 13.32 6.63
C LEU A 50 -0.21 13.33 8.17
N ASP A 51 0.64 14.19 8.72
CA ASP A 51 0.76 14.37 10.16
C ASP A 51 -0.55 14.88 10.78
N ALA A 52 -1.27 15.77 10.10
CA ALA A 52 -2.58 16.25 10.52
C ALA A 52 -3.65 15.15 10.46
N LEU A 53 -3.67 14.34 9.40
CA LEU A 53 -4.56 13.16 9.31
C LEU A 53 -4.28 12.18 10.46
N ALA A 54 -3.01 11.89 10.73
CA ALA A 54 -2.59 11.02 11.83
C ALA A 54 -3.00 11.58 13.21
N LYS A 55 -2.83 12.89 13.42
CA LYS A 55 -3.25 13.58 14.64
C LYS A 55 -4.77 13.57 14.82
N GLY A 56 -5.54 13.65 13.74
CA GLY A 56 -7.00 13.57 13.74
C GLY A 56 -7.56 12.15 13.69
N GLY A 57 -6.71 11.12 13.61
CA GLY A 57 -7.08 9.72 13.43
C GLY A 57 -6.16 8.76 14.19
N LEU A 58 -5.95 7.60 13.61
CA LEU A 58 -5.18 6.49 14.17
C LEU A 58 -3.96 6.17 13.29
N ARG A 59 -2.88 5.72 13.93
CA ARG A 59 -1.68 5.19 13.30
C ARG A 59 -1.52 3.72 13.67
N PHE A 60 -1.46 2.84 12.67
CA PHE A 60 -1.19 1.43 12.90
C PHE A 60 0.32 1.18 12.85
N THR A 61 0.86 0.56 13.90
CA THR A 61 2.30 0.28 13.98
C THR A 61 2.69 -1.03 13.32
N GLN A 62 1.73 -1.93 13.09
CA GLN A 62 1.92 -3.28 12.55
C GLN A 62 0.95 -3.57 11.40
N PHE A 63 1.00 -2.74 10.35
CA PHE A 63 0.23 -2.97 9.14
C PHE A 63 1.13 -3.42 7.99
N TYR A 64 0.64 -4.37 7.18
CA TYR A 64 1.46 -5.11 6.24
C TYR A 64 0.94 -5.06 4.81
N ASN A 65 1.87 -4.93 3.87
CA ASN A 65 1.68 -5.11 2.43
C ASN A 65 2.25 -6.46 1.97
N THR A 66 2.42 -6.68 0.65
CA THR A 66 2.95 -7.93 0.07
C THR A 66 4.33 -7.76 -0.56
N ALA A 67 5.13 -6.84 -0.07
CA ALA A 67 6.50 -6.55 -0.50
C ALA A 67 6.68 -6.09 -1.96
N ARG A 68 5.62 -5.98 -2.77
CA ARG A 68 5.71 -5.63 -4.19
C ARG A 68 4.42 -4.98 -4.71
N CYS A 69 4.56 -4.03 -5.64
CA CYS A 69 3.45 -3.21 -6.13
C CYS A 69 2.28 -4.01 -6.74
N CYS A 70 2.50 -4.88 -7.74
CA CYS A 70 1.40 -5.60 -8.37
C CYS A 70 0.67 -6.55 -7.41
N PRO A 71 1.36 -7.42 -6.63
CA PRO A 71 0.73 -8.26 -5.62
C PRO A 71 -0.04 -7.46 -4.56
N THR A 72 0.53 -6.36 -4.06
CA THR A 72 -0.12 -5.49 -3.08
C THR A 72 -1.42 -4.90 -3.64
N ARG A 73 -1.37 -4.34 -4.86
CA ARG A 73 -2.56 -3.75 -5.50
C ARG A 73 -3.66 -4.78 -5.71
N ALA A 74 -3.29 -6.00 -6.14
CA ALA A 74 -4.25 -7.10 -6.28
C ALA A 74 -4.87 -7.50 -4.94
N ALA A 75 -4.06 -7.69 -3.90
CA ALA A 75 -4.54 -8.08 -2.56
C ALA A 75 -5.43 -6.99 -1.94
N LEU A 76 -5.01 -5.71 -2.02
CA LEU A 76 -5.78 -4.57 -1.52
C LEU A 76 -7.14 -4.45 -2.20
N LEU A 77 -7.17 -4.51 -3.54
CA LEU A 77 -8.39 -4.35 -4.32
C LEU A 77 -9.42 -5.46 -4.06
N THR A 78 -8.96 -6.68 -3.72
CA THR A 78 -9.83 -7.88 -3.74
C THR A 78 -10.09 -8.51 -2.38
N GLY A 79 -9.29 -8.19 -1.35
CA GLY A 79 -9.42 -8.79 -0.02
C GLY A 79 -9.03 -10.27 0.06
N VAL A 80 -8.36 -10.80 -0.99
CA VAL A 80 -7.75 -12.13 -1.01
C VAL A 80 -6.24 -12.02 -1.24
N TYR A 81 -5.48 -13.07 -0.98
CA TYR A 81 -4.04 -13.04 -1.27
C TYR A 81 -3.79 -12.88 -2.77
N SER A 82 -2.72 -12.19 -3.12
CA SER A 82 -2.40 -11.82 -4.51
C SER A 82 -2.36 -12.99 -5.49
N HIS A 83 -1.90 -14.16 -5.05
CA HIS A 83 -1.88 -15.40 -5.85
C HIS A 83 -3.31 -15.90 -6.14
N GLN A 84 -4.20 -15.83 -5.16
CA GLN A 84 -5.61 -16.18 -5.36
C GLN A 84 -6.29 -15.23 -6.37
N ALA A 85 -5.86 -13.97 -6.40
CA ALA A 85 -6.30 -12.98 -7.39
C ALA A 85 -5.62 -13.13 -8.77
N GLY A 86 -4.60 -14.01 -8.90
CA GLY A 86 -3.87 -14.26 -10.14
C GLY A 86 -2.64 -13.37 -10.36
N VAL A 87 -2.24 -12.56 -9.38
CA VAL A 87 -1.14 -11.59 -9.46
C VAL A 87 -0.10 -11.86 -8.36
N GLY A 88 0.36 -13.10 -8.25
CA GLY A 88 1.41 -13.49 -7.29
C GLY A 88 2.80 -12.95 -7.63
N HIS A 89 3.01 -12.44 -8.84
CA HIS A 89 4.24 -11.79 -9.31
C HIS A 89 3.89 -10.45 -9.97
N MET A 90 4.62 -10.04 -11.00
CA MET A 90 4.28 -8.86 -11.82
C MET A 90 3.17 -9.19 -12.84
N VAL A 91 2.94 -8.30 -13.80
CA VAL A 91 1.86 -8.42 -14.80
C VAL A 91 2.18 -9.34 -15.98
N GLU A 92 3.19 -10.20 -15.87
CA GLU A 92 3.50 -11.20 -16.86
C GLU A 92 2.74 -12.50 -16.59
N ASN A 93 2.14 -13.09 -17.63
CA ASN A 93 1.51 -14.40 -17.50
C ASN A 93 2.57 -15.52 -17.48
N LYS A 94 2.67 -16.22 -16.36
CA LYS A 94 3.58 -17.37 -16.17
C LYS A 94 2.87 -18.74 -16.41
N ASN A 95 1.61 -18.72 -16.94
CA ASN A 95 0.81 -19.91 -17.22
C ASN A 95 0.50 -20.79 -16.00
N LEU A 96 0.41 -20.20 -14.82
CA LEU A 96 0.02 -20.83 -13.57
C LEU A 96 -1.13 -20.04 -12.94
N PRO A 97 -2.09 -20.67 -12.24
CA PRO A 97 -3.29 -20.02 -11.71
C PRO A 97 -3.00 -18.80 -10.83
N GLY A 98 -1.98 -18.88 -9.96
CA GLY A 98 -1.57 -17.77 -9.09
C GLY A 98 -0.75 -16.69 -9.79
N TYR A 99 -0.40 -16.85 -11.06
CA TYR A 99 0.59 -16.04 -11.78
C TYR A 99 0.17 -15.68 -13.20
N VAL A 100 -1.13 -15.44 -13.41
CA VAL A 100 -1.64 -15.00 -14.73
C VAL A 100 -1.31 -13.54 -15.05
N GLY A 101 -0.79 -12.78 -14.08
CA GLY A 101 -0.32 -11.41 -14.25
C GLY A 101 -1.45 -10.38 -14.40
N ARG A 102 -2.68 -10.73 -14.07
CA ARG A 102 -3.86 -9.86 -14.06
C ARG A 102 -4.89 -10.36 -13.05
N LEU A 103 -5.78 -9.48 -12.61
CA LEU A 103 -6.89 -9.92 -11.77
C LEU A 103 -7.74 -10.95 -12.53
N ASN A 104 -7.99 -12.08 -11.88
CA ASN A 104 -8.82 -13.16 -12.44
C ASN A 104 -10.30 -12.96 -12.11
N ASP A 105 -11.15 -13.87 -12.61
CA ASP A 105 -12.60 -13.80 -12.47
C ASP A 105 -13.13 -14.51 -11.20
N ARG A 106 -12.24 -15.00 -10.34
CA ARG A 106 -12.59 -15.65 -9.07
C ARG A 106 -12.58 -14.70 -7.88
N CYS A 107 -12.23 -13.44 -8.10
CA CYS A 107 -12.25 -12.37 -7.11
C CYS A 107 -13.02 -11.17 -7.63
N VAL A 108 -13.57 -10.38 -6.72
CA VAL A 108 -14.19 -9.08 -6.99
C VAL A 108 -13.35 -7.97 -6.40
N THR A 109 -13.42 -6.78 -6.99
CA THR A 109 -12.78 -5.57 -6.46
C THR A 109 -13.70 -4.84 -5.49
N MET A 110 -13.14 -3.94 -4.66
CA MET A 110 -13.94 -3.05 -3.82
C MET A 110 -14.96 -2.24 -4.65
N ALA A 111 -14.61 -1.84 -5.89
CA ALA A 111 -15.53 -1.14 -6.77
C ALA A 111 -16.72 -2.03 -7.21
N GLU A 112 -16.45 -3.30 -7.56
CA GLU A 112 -17.49 -4.26 -7.91
C GLU A 112 -18.43 -4.59 -6.75
N VAL A 113 -17.95 -4.48 -5.51
CA VAL A 113 -18.75 -4.67 -4.28
C VAL A 113 -19.55 -3.40 -3.93
N LEU A 114 -18.94 -2.23 -4.02
CA LEU A 114 -19.56 -0.97 -3.58
C LEU A 114 -20.55 -0.39 -4.59
N ARG A 115 -20.33 -0.59 -5.88
CA ARG A 115 -21.21 -0.05 -6.92
C ARG A 115 -22.67 -0.54 -6.79
N PRO A 116 -22.95 -1.84 -6.58
CA PRO A 116 -24.31 -2.32 -6.32
C PRO A 116 -24.90 -1.77 -5.01
N ALA A 117 -24.07 -1.40 -4.04
CA ALA A 117 -24.48 -0.74 -2.80
C ALA A 117 -24.77 0.77 -2.96
N GLY A 118 -24.73 1.30 -4.20
CA GLY A 118 -25.12 2.67 -4.53
C GLY A 118 -23.99 3.68 -4.52
N TYR A 119 -22.74 3.29 -4.30
CA TYR A 119 -21.58 4.17 -4.41
C TYR A 119 -21.29 4.56 -5.86
N LEU A 120 -20.83 5.80 -6.09
CA LEU A 120 -20.05 6.12 -7.26
C LEU A 120 -18.61 5.68 -6.98
N THR A 121 -18.07 4.82 -7.86
CA THR A 121 -16.75 4.23 -7.69
C THR A 121 -15.76 4.88 -8.65
N ALA A 122 -14.68 5.45 -8.12
CA ALA A 122 -13.70 6.18 -8.90
C ALA A 122 -12.26 5.74 -8.57
N MET A 123 -11.41 5.78 -9.59
CA MET A 123 -9.98 5.55 -9.45
C MET A 123 -9.18 6.68 -10.10
N SER A 124 -8.09 7.09 -9.45
CA SER A 124 -7.13 8.01 -10.03
C SER A 124 -5.71 7.57 -9.68
N GLY A 125 -4.85 7.33 -10.70
CA GLY A 125 -3.46 6.96 -10.52
C GLY A 125 -3.02 5.62 -11.11
N LYS A 126 -2.00 5.00 -10.50
CA LYS A 126 -1.39 3.74 -10.97
C LYS A 126 -2.31 2.54 -10.75
N TRP A 127 -2.61 1.79 -11.83
CA TRP A 127 -3.42 0.56 -11.78
C TRP A 127 -2.61 -0.71 -11.51
N HIS A 128 -1.76 -1.10 -12.40
CA HIS A 128 -0.74 -2.14 -12.35
C HIS A 128 -1.21 -3.57 -12.03
N VAL A 129 -2.44 -3.92 -12.41
CA VAL A 129 -3.01 -5.27 -12.22
C VAL A 129 -3.68 -5.82 -13.49
N GLY A 130 -3.09 -5.53 -14.67
CA GLY A 130 -3.49 -6.18 -15.92
C GLY A 130 -4.02 -5.26 -17.02
N GLN A 131 -3.75 -3.93 -17.00
CA GLN A 131 -4.19 -2.96 -18.00
C GLN A 131 -3.96 -3.46 -19.45
N ASN A 132 -2.72 -3.87 -19.74
CA ASN A 132 -2.30 -4.33 -21.07
C ASN A 132 -2.85 -5.72 -21.46
N GLN A 133 -3.56 -6.37 -20.53
CA GLN A 133 -4.25 -7.64 -20.73
C GLN A 133 -5.78 -7.46 -20.72
N GLY A 134 -6.27 -6.24 -20.92
CA GLY A 134 -7.70 -5.90 -20.98
C GLY A 134 -8.39 -5.81 -19.61
N VAL A 135 -7.65 -5.92 -18.49
CA VAL A 135 -8.19 -5.77 -17.14
C VAL A 135 -7.95 -4.32 -16.68
N THR A 136 -8.91 -3.46 -16.99
CA THR A 136 -8.86 -2.01 -16.71
C THR A 136 -9.69 -1.67 -15.47
N PRO A 137 -9.53 -0.50 -14.84
CA PRO A 137 -10.44 -0.04 -13.79
C PRO A 137 -11.90 -0.10 -14.23
N LYS A 138 -12.19 0.36 -15.46
CA LYS A 138 -13.54 0.33 -16.06
C LYS A 138 -14.13 -1.08 -16.12
N SER A 139 -13.34 -2.08 -16.54
CA SER A 139 -13.78 -3.48 -16.64
C SER A 139 -13.92 -4.14 -15.25
N ARG A 140 -13.38 -3.53 -14.19
CA ARG A 140 -13.36 -4.03 -12.82
C ARG A 140 -14.14 -3.12 -11.86
N GLY A 141 -15.26 -2.56 -12.36
CA GLY A 141 -16.32 -1.98 -11.56
C GLY A 141 -16.19 -0.50 -11.25
N PHE A 142 -15.13 0.19 -11.65
CA PHE A 142 -15.03 1.64 -11.49
C PHE A 142 -15.89 2.38 -12.52
N ASP A 143 -16.76 3.26 -12.04
CA ASP A 143 -17.59 4.11 -12.89
C ASP A 143 -16.75 5.14 -13.62
N ARG A 144 -15.76 5.72 -12.94
CA ARG A 144 -14.83 6.71 -13.48
C ARG A 144 -13.39 6.31 -13.18
N SER A 145 -12.48 6.61 -14.11
CA SER A 145 -11.05 6.43 -13.88
C SER A 145 -10.19 7.34 -14.71
N LEU A 146 -9.14 7.93 -14.12
CA LEU A 146 -7.96 8.41 -14.83
C LEU A 146 -6.77 7.60 -14.32
N ASN A 147 -6.17 6.76 -15.16
CA ASN A 147 -5.13 5.87 -14.69
C ASN A 147 -3.94 5.73 -15.63
N ALA A 148 -2.80 5.32 -15.04
CA ALA A 148 -1.66 4.78 -15.75
C ALA A 148 -1.62 3.26 -15.62
N ALA A 149 -1.18 2.55 -16.67
CA ALA A 149 -1.02 1.10 -16.64
C ALA A 149 0.01 0.66 -15.58
N ALA A 150 1.11 1.41 -15.46
CA ALA A 150 2.17 1.28 -14.46
C ALA A 150 2.60 2.69 -14.00
N GLY A 151 3.54 2.77 -13.05
CA GLY A 151 4.19 4.03 -12.67
C GLY A 151 5.45 4.28 -13.50
N GLY A 152 6.26 5.24 -13.07
CA GLY A 152 7.56 5.52 -13.66
C GLY A 152 7.62 6.77 -14.51
N PHE A 153 6.74 7.75 -14.21
CA PHE A 153 6.77 9.10 -14.78
C PHE A 153 6.10 10.09 -13.85
N TYR A 154 6.50 11.36 -13.96
CA TYR A 154 5.89 12.45 -13.18
C TYR A 154 5.46 13.62 -14.06
N PHE A 155 6.19 13.93 -15.12
CA PHE A 155 5.90 15.06 -16.01
C PHE A 155 5.14 14.62 -17.26
N ALA A 156 4.34 15.53 -17.80
CA ALA A 156 3.55 15.31 -19.00
C ALA A 156 4.40 14.94 -20.24
N ASP A 157 5.62 15.46 -20.31
CA ASP A 157 6.59 15.23 -21.39
C ASP A 157 7.47 13.97 -21.17
N ALA A 158 7.24 13.23 -20.09
CA ALA A 158 8.02 12.03 -19.82
C ALA A 158 7.77 10.95 -20.91
N PRO A 159 8.81 10.33 -21.49
CA PRO A 159 8.67 9.35 -22.56
C PRO A 159 7.82 8.13 -22.21
N ARG A 160 7.69 7.83 -20.90
CA ARG A 160 6.90 6.70 -20.39
C ARG A 160 5.50 7.10 -19.92
N ALA A 161 5.13 8.38 -20.03
CA ALA A 161 3.82 8.84 -19.63
C ALA A 161 2.74 8.24 -20.55
N GLU A 162 1.84 7.48 -19.96
CA GLU A 162 0.74 6.83 -20.64
C GLU A 162 -0.51 6.91 -19.76
N LEU A 163 -1.55 7.55 -20.27
CA LEU A 163 -2.78 7.83 -19.55
C LEU A 163 -3.99 7.16 -20.21
N PHE A 164 -4.91 6.71 -19.35
CA PHE A 164 -6.21 6.16 -19.75
C PHE A 164 -7.33 6.88 -18.98
N LEU A 165 -8.32 7.39 -19.68
CA LEU A 165 -9.52 7.99 -19.09
C LEU A 165 -10.71 7.07 -19.38
N ASP A 166 -11.34 6.56 -18.32
CA ASP A 166 -12.49 5.63 -18.39
C ASP A 166 -12.25 4.40 -19.29
N GLY A 167 -11.00 3.92 -19.30
CA GLY A 167 -10.55 2.76 -20.05
C GLY A 167 -9.99 3.06 -21.45
N GLU A 168 -10.14 4.29 -21.95
CA GLU A 168 -9.62 4.73 -23.25
C GLU A 168 -8.25 5.40 -23.10
N LYS A 169 -7.29 5.05 -23.95
CA LYS A 169 -6.00 5.72 -24.00
C LYS A 169 -6.17 7.14 -24.52
N ILE A 170 -5.59 8.11 -23.81
CA ILE A 170 -5.61 9.53 -24.19
C ILE A 170 -4.19 10.06 -24.39
N ALA A 171 -4.07 11.15 -25.17
CA ALA A 171 -2.81 11.86 -25.31
C ALA A 171 -2.44 12.62 -24.01
N ASN A 172 -1.16 12.85 -23.79
CA ASN A 172 -0.68 13.56 -22.58
C ASN A 172 -1.03 15.06 -22.61
N ASP A 173 -1.37 15.60 -23.77
CA ASP A 173 -1.86 16.97 -24.01
C ASP A 173 -3.38 17.02 -24.30
N ASP A 174 -4.12 15.96 -23.97
CA ASP A 174 -5.58 15.92 -24.10
C ASP A 174 -6.20 17.17 -23.40
N PRO A 175 -7.13 17.90 -24.08
CA PRO A 175 -7.69 19.15 -23.56
C PRO A 175 -8.45 19.00 -22.23
N ARG A 176 -8.78 17.79 -21.81
CA ARG A 176 -9.41 17.51 -20.50
C ARG A 176 -8.41 17.53 -19.35
N LEU A 177 -7.09 17.42 -19.65
CA LEU A 177 -6.00 17.47 -18.69
C LEU A 177 -5.56 18.91 -18.41
N PRO A 178 -5.05 19.22 -17.20
CA PRO A 178 -4.32 20.47 -16.98
C PRO A 178 -3.10 20.55 -17.90
N LYS A 179 -2.74 21.75 -18.31
CA LYS A 179 -1.52 21.98 -19.10
C LYS A 179 -0.29 21.69 -18.21
N ASP A 180 0.75 21.10 -18.79
CA ASP A 180 2.03 20.83 -18.13
C ASP A 180 1.88 20.11 -16.76
N TRP A 181 0.96 19.14 -16.71
CA TRP A 181 0.62 18.43 -15.48
C TRP A 181 1.81 17.66 -14.89
N TYR A 182 1.81 17.58 -13.56
CA TYR A 182 2.66 16.67 -12.78
C TYR A 182 1.77 15.56 -12.21
N SER A 183 2.16 14.29 -12.38
CA SER A 183 1.27 13.15 -12.15
C SER A 183 0.67 13.12 -10.74
N THR A 184 1.46 13.44 -9.72
CA THR A 184 1.00 13.46 -8.33
C THR A 184 -0.16 14.43 -8.11
N ASP A 185 -0.08 15.64 -8.69
CA ASP A 185 -1.13 16.65 -8.61
C ASP A 185 -2.33 16.27 -9.50
N LEU A 186 -2.03 15.68 -10.67
CA LEU A 186 -3.05 15.24 -11.64
C LEU A 186 -4.00 14.20 -11.03
N TRP A 187 -3.44 13.21 -10.31
CA TRP A 187 -4.25 12.18 -9.67
C TRP A 187 -5.25 12.76 -8.67
N THR A 188 -4.82 13.69 -7.83
CA THR A 188 -5.69 14.36 -6.86
C THR A 188 -6.73 15.24 -7.54
N THR A 189 -6.33 16.00 -8.58
CA THR A 189 -7.25 16.86 -9.35
C THR A 189 -8.42 16.04 -9.92
N PHE A 190 -8.12 14.90 -10.54
CA PHE A 190 -9.18 14.03 -11.08
C PHE A 190 -9.95 13.29 -9.99
N GLY A 191 -9.30 12.91 -8.89
CA GLY A 191 -9.99 12.37 -7.72
C GLY A 191 -11.07 13.32 -7.21
N LEU A 192 -10.75 14.61 -7.04
CA LEU A 192 -11.71 15.65 -6.64
C LEU A 192 -12.81 15.88 -7.68
N LYS A 193 -12.48 15.87 -8.97
CA LYS A 193 -13.48 15.96 -10.04
C LYS A 193 -14.49 14.81 -9.99
N PHE A 194 -14.04 13.58 -9.75
CA PHE A 194 -14.94 12.42 -9.63
C PHE A 194 -15.77 12.46 -8.34
N ILE A 195 -15.24 13.03 -7.26
CA ILE A 195 -16.01 13.32 -6.03
C ILE A 195 -17.14 14.32 -6.34
N ASP A 196 -16.87 15.40 -7.11
CA ASP A 196 -17.91 16.36 -7.51
C ASP A 196 -19.04 15.68 -8.28
N GLU A 197 -18.71 14.75 -9.18
CA GLU A 197 -19.71 13.98 -9.91
C GLU A 197 -20.57 13.10 -8.99
N ALA A 198 -19.95 12.49 -7.97
CA ALA A 198 -20.69 11.70 -6.96
C ALA A 198 -21.65 12.56 -6.15
N LEU A 199 -21.19 13.73 -5.67
CA LEU A 199 -21.99 14.67 -4.91
C LEU A 199 -23.15 15.24 -5.73
N ALA A 200 -22.92 15.58 -6.99
CA ALA A 200 -23.96 16.01 -7.94
C ALA A 200 -25.02 14.91 -8.15
N ALA A 201 -24.60 13.65 -8.19
CA ALA A 201 -25.47 12.48 -8.27
C ALA A 201 -26.12 12.09 -6.92
N LYS A 202 -25.81 12.80 -5.83
CA LYS A 202 -26.25 12.49 -4.45
C LYS A 202 -25.94 11.05 -4.03
N LYS A 203 -24.75 10.55 -4.41
CA LYS A 203 -24.25 9.22 -4.07
C LYS A 203 -23.08 9.31 -3.10
N PRO A 204 -22.93 8.38 -2.16
CA PRO A 204 -21.65 8.19 -1.48
C PRO A 204 -20.60 7.79 -2.52
N PHE A 205 -19.34 8.12 -2.26
CA PHE A 205 -18.25 7.79 -3.18
C PHE A 205 -17.22 6.84 -2.58
N TYR A 206 -16.62 6.03 -3.44
CA TYR A 206 -15.38 5.32 -3.21
C TYR A 206 -14.33 5.85 -4.17
N LEU A 207 -13.28 6.48 -3.63
CA LEU A 207 -12.11 6.91 -4.40
C LEU A 207 -10.91 6.03 -4.06
N HIS A 208 -10.36 5.34 -5.07
CA HIS A 208 -9.08 4.64 -5.00
C HIS A 208 -8.00 5.55 -5.60
N LEU A 209 -7.29 6.30 -4.75
CA LEU A 209 -6.25 7.25 -5.14
C LEU A 209 -4.88 6.58 -5.05
N CYS A 210 -4.25 6.34 -6.20
CA CYS A 210 -3.02 5.57 -6.31
C CYS A 210 -1.88 6.43 -6.85
N HIS A 211 -1.18 7.14 -5.95
CA HIS A 211 0.01 7.88 -6.37
C HIS A 211 1.10 6.91 -6.85
N ASN A 212 1.82 7.29 -7.91
CA ASN A 212 3.07 6.64 -8.29
C ASN A 212 4.27 7.20 -7.50
N ALA A 213 4.09 8.25 -6.71
CA ALA A 213 5.08 8.80 -5.80
C ALA A 213 5.24 7.89 -4.56
N PRO A 214 6.48 7.73 -4.05
CA PRO A 214 7.77 8.21 -4.58
C PRO A 214 8.55 7.19 -5.44
N HIS A 215 7.88 6.36 -6.25
CA HIS A 215 8.50 5.37 -7.14
C HIS A 215 9.48 6.02 -8.13
N PHE A 216 10.52 5.28 -8.51
CA PHE A 216 11.45 5.71 -9.55
C PHE A 216 10.81 5.76 -10.97
N PRO A 217 11.38 6.52 -11.90
CA PRO A 217 12.48 7.46 -11.74
C PRO A 217 12.07 8.64 -10.85
N LEU A 218 12.95 9.00 -9.91
CA LEU A 218 12.69 10.14 -9.02
C LEU A 218 12.79 11.43 -9.83
N GLN A 219 11.69 12.16 -9.92
CA GLN A 219 11.58 13.39 -10.69
C GLN A 219 10.72 14.38 -9.90
N ALA A 220 11.19 15.62 -9.73
CA ALA A 220 10.42 16.67 -9.07
C ALA A 220 10.75 18.03 -9.69
N PRO A 221 9.85 19.03 -9.61
CA PRO A 221 10.17 20.39 -9.98
C PRO A 221 11.43 20.90 -9.27
N ARG A 222 12.31 21.60 -10.00
CA ARG A 222 13.60 22.09 -9.48
C ARG A 222 13.45 22.84 -8.15
N ALA A 223 12.46 23.74 -8.07
CA ALA A 223 12.21 24.51 -6.84
C ALA A 223 11.80 23.63 -5.64
N ASP A 224 11.25 22.44 -5.87
CA ASP A 224 10.94 21.50 -4.78
C ASP A 224 12.21 20.76 -4.34
N ILE A 225 13.09 20.36 -5.27
CA ILE A 225 14.39 19.71 -4.96
C ILE A 225 15.31 20.66 -4.17
N GLU A 226 15.40 21.93 -4.58
CA GLU A 226 16.25 22.93 -3.97
C GLU A 226 15.98 23.16 -2.47
N LYS A 227 14.75 22.89 -2.00
CA LYS A 227 14.39 22.95 -0.58
C LYS A 227 15.15 21.95 0.30
N PHE A 228 15.62 20.84 -0.30
CA PHE A 228 16.22 19.72 0.43
C PHE A 228 17.71 19.53 0.16
N LEU A 229 18.30 20.24 -0.81
CA LEU A 229 19.73 20.16 -1.10
C LEU A 229 20.56 20.50 0.14
N GLY A 230 21.59 19.68 0.41
CA GLY A 230 22.49 19.86 1.55
C GLY A 230 21.96 19.29 2.88
N GLN A 231 20.71 18.77 2.94
CA GLN A 231 20.17 18.21 4.18
C GLN A 231 20.64 16.76 4.43
N TYR A 232 21.05 16.06 3.40
CA TYR A 232 21.41 14.63 3.45
C TYR A 232 22.92 14.38 3.39
N HIS A 233 23.75 15.45 3.42
CA HIS A 233 25.21 15.35 3.51
C HIS A 233 25.69 14.66 4.80
N ILE A 234 24.80 14.52 5.79
CA ILE A 234 25.04 13.78 7.05
C ILE A 234 25.06 12.26 6.84
N GLY A 235 24.55 11.76 5.71
CA GLY A 235 24.57 10.37 5.33
C GLY A 235 23.44 9.51 5.90
N TRP A 236 23.31 8.32 5.33
CA TRP A 236 22.21 7.39 5.64
C TRP A 236 22.24 6.83 7.05
N GLU A 237 23.43 6.60 7.65
CA GLU A 237 23.52 6.12 9.03
C GLU A 237 22.99 7.14 10.03
N GLU A 238 23.37 8.43 9.87
CA GLU A 238 22.91 9.51 10.75
C GLU A 238 21.41 9.80 10.55
N VAL A 239 20.94 9.82 9.30
CA VAL A 239 19.50 9.94 9.00
C VAL A 239 18.73 8.82 9.69
N ARG A 240 19.19 7.56 9.54
CA ARG A 240 18.57 6.41 10.18
C ARG A 240 18.58 6.52 11.70
N ALA A 241 19.72 6.91 12.28
CA ALA A 241 19.85 7.06 13.74
C ALA A 241 18.88 8.11 14.30
N ARG A 242 18.73 9.25 13.62
CA ARG A 242 17.77 10.30 13.99
C ARG A 242 16.32 9.84 13.87
N ARG A 243 15.98 9.14 12.77
CA ARG A 243 14.64 8.55 12.59
C ARG A 243 14.33 7.53 13.68
N TYR A 244 15.27 6.62 13.99
CA TYR A 244 15.13 5.64 15.05
C TYR A 244 14.88 6.31 16.41
N ALA A 245 15.71 7.28 16.79
CA ALA A 245 15.57 8.02 18.05
C ALA A 245 14.20 8.69 18.15
N ARG A 246 13.75 9.34 17.08
CA ARG A 246 12.43 9.98 17.01
C ARG A 246 11.27 8.98 17.08
N GLN A 247 11.40 7.81 16.47
CA GLN A 247 10.39 6.74 16.56
C GLN A 247 10.26 6.21 18.01
N VAL A 248 11.38 6.08 18.73
CA VAL A 248 11.38 5.70 20.15
C VAL A 248 10.73 6.80 21.00
N GLU A 249 11.11 8.07 20.80
CA GLU A 249 10.54 9.22 21.50
C GLU A 249 9.03 9.32 21.31
N MET A 250 8.54 9.07 20.10
CA MET A 250 7.11 9.07 19.76
C MET A 250 6.36 7.86 20.34
N GLY A 251 7.05 6.83 20.85
CA GLY A 251 6.45 5.57 21.26
C GLY A 251 5.90 4.72 20.09
N LEU A 252 6.35 5.02 18.86
CA LEU A 252 5.99 4.26 17.67
C LEU A 252 6.63 2.86 17.68
N ILE A 253 7.87 2.77 18.13
CA ILE A 253 8.64 1.53 18.30
C ILE A 253 9.06 1.35 19.74
N ASP A 254 9.33 0.10 20.13
CA ASP A 254 9.91 -0.19 21.44
C ASP A 254 11.43 0.03 21.40
N LYS A 255 11.96 0.69 22.42
CA LYS A 255 13.40 0.94 22.57
C LYS A 255 14.25 -0.34 22.67
N GLN A 256 13.64 -1.47 23.02
CA GLN A 256 14.34 -2.76 23.07
C GLN A 256 14.65 -3.32 21.67
N TRP A 257 13.93 -2.88 20.64
CA TRP A 257 14.21 -3.31 19.26
C TRP A 257 15.46 -2.58 18.75
N ALA A 258 16.59 -3.27 18.73
CA ALA A 258 17.84 -2.67 18.28
C ALA A 258 17.74 -2.20 16.81
N SER A 259 18.40 -1.09 16.48
CA SER A 259 18.53 -0.66 15.08
C SER A 259 19.33 -1.68 14.28
N THR A 260 18.87 -2.02 13.08
CA THR A 260 19.58 -2.99 12.22
C THR A 260 20.90 -2.40 11.70
N PRO A 261 21.95 -3.24 11.54
CA PRO A 261 23.22 -2.79 11.01
C PRO A 261 23.10 -2.34 9.55
N ILE A 262 24.11 -1.60 9.09
CA ILE A 262 24.23 -1.23 7.68
C ILE A 262 24.33 -2.51 6.81
N PRO A 263 23.65 -2.59 5.66
CA PRO A 263 23.78 -3.72 4.74
C PRO A 263 25.20 -3.90 4.23
N GLU A 264 25.65 -5.15 4.05
CA GLU A 264 27.00 -5.48 3.64
C GLU A 264 27.46 -4.79 2.33
N ALA A 265 26.51 -4.63 1.39
CA ALA A 265 26.81 -3.98 0.10
C ALA A 265 26.91 -2.45 0.20
N VAL A 266 26.49 -1.85 1.32
CA VAL A 266 26.46 -0.39 1.52
C VAL A 266 27.68 0.06 2.28
N LYS A 267 28.44 1.01 1.71
CA LYS A 267 29.59 1.60 2.39
C LYS A 267 29.17 2.44 3.58
N ALA A 268 29.99 2.47 4.64
CA ALA A 268 29.83 3.46 5.69
C ALA A 268 30.01 4.88 5.09
N TRP A 269 29.18 5.83 5.50
CA TRP A 269 29.18 7.19 4.92
C TRP A 269 30.54 7.87 4.95
N LYS A 270 31.29 7.72 6.05
CA LYS A 270 32.65 8.24 6.20
C LYS A 270 33.64 7.75 5.14
N ASP A 271 33.38 6.60 4.52
CA ASP A 271 34.23 5.95 3.53
C ASP A 271 33.76 6.26 2.08
N VAL A 272 32.71 7.06 1.93
CA VAL A 272 32.18 7.53 0.65
C VAL A 272 32.96 8.78 0.22
N PRO A 273 33.53 8.84 -1.01
CA PRO A 273 34.22 10.03 -1.50
C PRO A 273 33.32 11.28 -1.50
N ALA A 274 33.88 12.47 -1.22
CA ALA A 274 33.14 13.72 -1.07
C ALA A 274 32.23 14.07 -2.27
N GLU A 275 32.70 13.81 -3.51
CA GLU A 275 31.87 14.05 -4.70
C GLU A 275 30.69 13.07 -4.79
N GLU A 276 30.85 11.84 -4.36
CA GLU A 276 29.77 10.86 -4.27
C GLU A 276 28.79 11.23 -3.14
N GLN A 277 29.28 11.77 -2.02
CA GLN A 277 28.41 12.26 -0.95
C GLN A 277 27.49 13.38 -1.45
N LYS A 278 27.99 14.31 -2.28
CA LYS A 278 27.16 15.34 -2.92
C LYS A 278 26.09 14.72 -3.84
N ARG A 279 26.46 13.70 -4.61
CA ARG A 279 25.54 12.99 -5.48
C ARG A 279 24.45 12.27 -4.67
N PHE A 280 24.81 11.61 -3.58
CA PHE A 280 23.84 10.94 -2.70
C PHE A 280 22.96 11.93 -1.95
N ASP A 281 23.48 13.07 -1.52
CA ASP A 281 22.69 14.17 -0.95
C ASP A 281 21.62 14.64 -1.95
N HIS A 282 22.02 14.93 -3.19
CA HIS A 282 21.10 15.35 -4.25
C HIS A 282 20.05 14.27 -4.56
N LEU A 283 20.44 13.00 -4.56
CA LEU A 283 19.54 11.88 -4.78
C LEU A 283 18.46 11.79 -3.71
N MET A 284 18.83 11.89 -2.43
CA MET A 284 17.85 11.86 -1.33
C MET A 284 17.06 13.17 -1.26
N ALA A 285 17.63 14.31 -1.59
CA ALA A 285 16.92 15.59 -1.71
C ALA A 285 15.80 15.50 -2.76
N THR A 286 16.07 14.84 -3.90
CA THR A 286 15.06 14.61 -4.94
C THR A 286 13.95 13.68 -4.43
N TYR A 287 14.29 12.60 -3.72
CA TYR A 287 13.31 11.72 -3.10
C TYR A 287 12.43 12.47 -2.08
N ALA A 288 13.04 13.26 -1.21
CA ALA A 288 12.34 14.06 -0.22
C ALA A 288 11.39 15.09 -0.88
N ALA A 289 11.80 15.69 -2.00
CA ALA A 289 10.96 16.59 -2.77
C ALA A 289 9.71 15.88 -3.33
N VAL A 290 9.87 14.65 -3.83
CA VAL A 290 8.74 13.83 -4.32
C VAL A 290 7.77 13.49 -3.18
N VAL A 291 8.29 13.07 -2.01
CA VAL A 291 7.47 12.76 -0.82
C VAL A 291 6.74 14.00 -0.30
N ASN A 292 7.44 15.13 -0.19
CA ASN A 292 6.84 16.39 0.26
C ASN A 292 5.74 16.89 -0.69
N ARG A 293 5.94 16.77 -2.02
CA ARG A 293 4.90 17.12 -2.99
C ARG A 293 3.71 16.17 -2.95
N MET A 294 3.93 14.90 -2.68
CA MET A 294 2.86 13.93 -2.47
C MET A 294 2.02 14.31 -1.24
N ASP A 295 2.65 14.66 -0.13
CA ASP A 295 1.95 15.17 1.06
C ASP A 295 1.13 16.42 0.76
N LYS A 296 1.69 17.37 0.00
CA LYS A 296 0.95 18.56 -0.44
C LYS A 296 -0.28 18.18 -1.25
N SER A 297 -0.16 17.26 -2.19
CA SER A 297 -1.27 16.80 -3.03
C SER A 297 -2.36 16.11 -2.20
N ILE A 298 -1.99 15.33 -1.18
CA ILE A 298 -2.93 14.76 -0.21
C ILE A 298 -3.59 15.87 0.61
N GLY A 299 -2.86 16.93 0.96
CA GLY A 299 -3.41 18.14 1.60
C GLY A 299 -4.48 18.80 0.73
N ASP A 300 -4.24 18.92 -0.57
CA ASP A 300 -5.22 19.47 -1.53
C ASP A 300 -6.49 18.59 -1.57
N LEU A 301 -6.36 17.25 -1.50
CA LEU A 301 -7.52 16.36 -1.37
C LEU A 301 -8.31 16.61 -0.08
N VAL A 302 -7.63 16.67 1.07
CA VAL A 302 -8.26 16.87 2.38
C VAL A 302 -8.95 18.23 2.44
N ALA A 303 -8.30 19.29 1.95
CA ALA A 303 -8.90 20.61 1.82
C ALA A 303 -10.13 20.60 0.90
N GLY A 304 -10.05 19.87 -0.23
CA GLY A 304 -11.15 19.68 -1.15
C GLY A 304 -12.35 18.96 -0.53
N LEU A 305 -12.13 17.92 0.27
CA LEU A 305 -13.18 17.22 1.03
C LEU A 305 -13.82 18.14 2.07
N LYS A 306 -13.00 18.93 2.78
CA LYS A 306 -13.49 19.90 3.78
C LYS A 306 -14.34 21.00 3.14
N GLN A 307 -13.90 21.57 2.01
CA GLN A 307 -14.67 22.60 1.28
C GLN A 307 -16.03 22.10 0.81
N ARG A 308 -16.13 20.80 0.49
CA ARG A 308 -17.38 20.13 0.10
C ARG A 308 -18.26 19.70 1.28
N GLY A 309 -17.79 19.91 2.52
CA GLY A 309 -18.51 19.54 3.74
C GLY A 309 -18.64 18.04 3.97
N VAL A 310 -17.76 17.21 3.38
CA VAL A 310 -17.84 15.73 3.44
C VAL A 310 -16.67 15.07 4.16
N LEU A 311 -15.69 15.84 4.65
CA LEU A 311 -14.49 15.28 5.30
C LEU A 311 -14.85 14.44 6.53
N ASP A 312 -15.77 14.92 7.37
CA ASP A 312 -16.12 14.24 8.62
C ASP A 312 -16.80 12.89 8.38
N ASP A 313 -17.57 12.77 7.30
CA ASP A 313 -18.25 11.54 6.87
C ASP A 313 -17.40 10.69 5.91
N THR A 314 -16.11 10.95 5.80
CA THR A 314 -15.19 10.22 4.91
C THR A 314 -14.19 9.39 5.70
N LEU A 315 -14.19 8.07 5.50
CA LEU A 315 -13.10 7.19 5.94
C LEU A 315 -11.93 7.33 4.96
N ILE A 316 -10.79 7.84 5.43
CA ILE A 316 -9.53 7.94 4.69
C ILE A 316 -8.56 6.90 5.24
N LEU A 317 -8.06 6.02 4.38
CA LEU A 317 -7.00 5.05 4.67
C LEU A 317 -5.78 5.37 3.80
N PHE A 318 -4.63 5.66 4.42
CA PHE A 318 -3.38 5.94 3.73
C PHE A 318 -2.34 4.85 4.01
N MET A 319 -1.66 4.32 2.97
CA MET A 319 -0.64 3.27 3.09
C MET A 319 0.30 3.24 1.89
N SER A 320 1.43 2.51 2.01
CA SER A 320 2.39 2.23 0.91
C SER A 320 2.27 0.79 0.42
N ASP A 321 2.56 0.57 -0.85
CA ASP A 321 2.42 -0.75 -1.48
C ASP A 321 3.61 -1.70 -1.25
N ASN A 322 4.75 -1.21 -0.84
CA ASN A 322 5.93 -1.96 -0.36
C ASN A 322 6.87 -1.03 0.40
N GLY A 323 7.94 -1.58 0.94
CA GLY A 323 9.03 -0.78 1.52
C GLY A 323 9.82 0.00 0.49
N GLY A 324 10.78 0.81 0.95
CA GLY A 324 11.68 1.61 0.11
C GLY A 324 12.41 0.77 -0.93
N ASN A 325 12.84 1.40 -2.01
CA ASN A 325 13.34 0.75 -3.22
C ASN A 325 14.87 0.64 -3.24
N ALA A 326 15.38 -0.58 -3.38
CA ALA A 326 16.81 -0.89 -3.51
C ALA A 326 17.22 -1.42 -4.91
N GLU A 327 16.31 -1.39 -5.90
CA GLU A 327 16.51 -2.07 -7.21
C GLU A 327 17.72 -1.56 -8.02
N ALA A 328 18.28 -0.39 -7.70
CA ALA A 328 19.50 0.12 -8.34
C ALA A 328 20.80 -0.24 -7.60
N GLY A 329 20.74 -1.17 -6.62
CA GLY A 329 21.87 -1.57 -5.79
C GLY A 329 22.36 -0.48 -4.84
N ALA A 330 23.52 -0.70 -4.22
CA ALA A 330 24.05 0.17 -3.15
C ALA A 330 24.23 1.64 -3.58
N ASN A 331 24.59 1.88 -4.83
CA ASN A 331 24.95 3.21 -5.31
C ASN A 331 23.77 4.04 -5.84
N GLY A 332 22.58 3.45 -5.98
CA GLY A 332 21.49 4.13 -6.65
C GLY A 332 21.81 4.48 -8.11
N ARG A 333 21.04 5.39 -8.71
CA ARG A 333 21.25 5.87 -10.08
C ARG A 333 20.89 7.35 -10.19
N THR A 334 21.67 8.11 -10.96
CA THR A 334 21.48 9.54 -11.20
C THR A 334 21.81 9.89 -12.64
N GLU A 335 20.89 9.59 -13.57
CA GLU A 335 21.06 9.86 -15.00
C GLU A 335 20.13 11.01 -15.43
N GLY A 336 20.70 12.06 -16.01
CA GLY A 336 19.94 13.24 -16.46
C GLY A 336 19.61 14.22 -15.34
N ASP A 337 18.81 15.23 -15.66
CA ASP A 337 18.33 16.25 -14.71
C ASP A 337 17.02 15.78 -14.05
N PRO A 338 16.97 15.59 -12.71
CA PRO A 338 15.78 15.07 -12.03
C PRO A 338 14.58 16.05 -12.09
N SER A 339 14.77 17.28 -12.55
CA SER A 339 13.68 18.22 -12.83
C SER A 339 13.06 18.06 -14.23
N LYS A 340 13.41 17.00 -14.95
CA LYS A 340 12.95 16.72 -16.33
C LYS A 340 12.35 15.32 -16.44
N GLY A 341 11.35 15.15 -17.30
CA GLY A 341 10.63 13.89 -17.50
C GLY A 341 11.47 12.77 -18.12
N ASN A 342 12.63 13.06 -18.70
CA ASN A 342 13.53 12.07 -19.30
C ASN A 342 14.67 11.62 -18.39
N SER A 343 14.71 12.07 -17.12
CA SER A 343 15.73 11.64 -16.16
C SER A 343 15.44 10.23 -15.62
N ASN A 344 16.47 9.60 -15.04
CA ASN A 344 16.39 8.22 -14.56
C ASN A 344 17.14 8.07 -13.22
N TRP A 345 16.49 8.49 -12.13
CA TRP A 345 17.05 8.53 -10.78
C TRP A 345 16.40 7.49 -9.87
N PHE A 346 17.23 6.78 -9.06
CA PHE A 346 16.80 5.71 -8.13
C PHE A 346 17.53 5.87 -6.80
N SER A 347 16.83 5.82 -5.68
CA SER A 347 17.43 5.97 -4.34
C SER A 347 18.45 4.87 -4.00
N GLY A 348 18.23 3.64 -4.44
CA GLY A 348 19.10 2.50 -4.17
C GLY A 348 19.10 2.01 -2.73
N GLU A 349 19.92 0.97 -2.47
CA GLU A 349 19.93 0.23 -1.21
C GLU A 349 20.38 1.08 -0.02
N SER A 350 21.35 1.98 -0.23
CA SER A 350 21.88 2.86 0.82
C SER A 350 20.80 3.76 1.43
N TRP A 351 19.96 4.37 0.61
CA TRP A 351 18.84 5.17 1.10
C TRP A 351 17.63 4.32 1.49
N ALA A 352 17.38 3.17 0.83
CA ALA A 352 16.33 2.25 1.26
C ALA A 352 16.56 1.74 2.69
N TYR A 353 17.82 1.58 3.11
CA TYR A 353 18.21 1.29 4.49
C TYR A 353 17.73 2.38 5.46
N ALA A 354 17.84 3.65 5.11
CA ALA A 354 17.34 4.75 5.95
C ALA A 354 15.80 4.86 5.87
N GLN A 355 15.20 4.67 4.69
CA GLN A 355 13.76 4.77 4.45
C GLN A 355 12.94 3.75 5.25
N ASN A 356 13.50 2.55 5.49
CA ASN A 356 12.81 1.47 6.22
C ASN A 356 13.13 1.40 7.71
N THR A 357 13.68 2.46 8.30
CA THR A 357 13.97 2.51 9.74
C THR A 357 12.75 2.11 10.58
N PRO A 358 12.86 1.19 11.56
CA PRO A 358 14.08 0.55 12.08
C PRO A 358 14.40 -0.80 11.41
N PHE A 359 13.59 -1.23 10.46
CA PHE A 359 13.56 -2.59 9.94
C PHE A 359 14.72 -2.89 8.98
N ARG A 360 15.02 -4.18 8.80
CA ARG A 360 16.00 -4.67 7.83
C ARG A 360 15.32 -4.99 6.50
N LEU A 361 16.11 -4.94 5.42
CA LEU A 361 15.69 -5.18 4.05
C LEU A 361 14.64 -4.17 3.55
N TYR A 362 14.05 -4.42 2.40
CA TYR A 362 13.25 -3.45 1.64
C TYR A 362 12.37 -4.18 0.62
N LYS A 363 11.73 -3.48 -0.27
CA LYS A 363 10.94 -3.99 -1.40
C LYS A 363 11.51 -5.32 -1.93
N HIS A 364 10.68 -6.28 -2.31
CA HIS A 364 10.90 -7.68 -2.67
C HIS A 364 10.98 -8.66 -1.49
N PHE A 365 11.48 -8.25 -0.32
CA PHE A 365 11.70 -9.17 0.80
C PHE A 365 10.48 -9.21 1.74
N ASN A 366 10.21 -10.40 2.30
CA ASN A 366 9.14 -10.59 3.27
C ASN A 366 9.58 -10.35 4.74
N HIS A 367 10.79 -9.82 4.92
CA HIS A 367 11.25 -9.25 6.18
C HIS A 367 10.54 -7.92 6.45
N GLU A 368 10.54 -7.46 7.71
CA GLU A 368 9.76 -6.29 8.12
C GLU A 368 9.99 -5.05 7.24
N GLY A 369 11.21 -4.78 6.78
CA GLY A 369 11.48 -3.61 5.93
C GLY A 369 10.85 -3.67 4.54
N GLY A 370 10.52 -4.86 4.04
CA GLY A 370 9.84 -5.00 2.75
C GLY A 370 8.31 -4.96 2.86
N ILE A 371 7.76 -5.44 3.98
CA ILE A 371 6.30 -5.63 4.15
C ILE A 371 5.63 -4.66 5.13
N SER A 372 6.35 -4.06 6.07
CA SER A 372 5.77 -3.08 6.99
C SER A 372 5.48 -1.77 6.30
N THR A 373 4.26 -1.29 6.43
CA THR A 373 3.82 -0.01 5.87
C THR A 373 3.17 0.86 6.93
N PRO A 374 3.31 2.20 6.86
CA PRO A 374 2.42 3.08 7.59
C PRO A 374 0.97 2.78 7.22
N LEU A 375 0.06 2.79 8.20
CA LEU A 375 -1.37 2.92 7.95
C LEU A 375 -1.91 4.05 8.83
N ILE A 376 -2.45 5.08 8.18
CA ILE A 376 -3.23 6.13 8.84
C ILE A 376 -4.70 5.86 8.53
N ALA A 377 -5.55 5.78 9.57
CA ALA A 377 -7.00 5.71 9.45
C ALA A 377 -7.62 6.98 10.04
N HIS A 378 -8.26 7.78 9.20
CA HIS A 378 -8.92 9.04 9.58
C HIS A 378 -10.39 9.00 9.19
N TRP A 379 -11.27 9.14 10.17
CA TRP A 379 -12.72 9.19 9.95
C TRP A 379 -13.37 9.87 11.16
N PRO A 380 -13.53 11.20 11.17
CA PRO A 380 -14.02 11.94 12.32
C PRO A 380 -15.37 11.45 12.86
N ALA A 381 -16.32 11.11 12.00
CA ALA A 381 -17.64 10.63 12.42
C ALA A 381 -17.65 9.18 12.92
N GLY A 382 -16.68 8.33 12.49
CA GLY A 382 -16.70 6.89 12.80
C GLY A 382 -15.59 6.43 13.76
N ILE A 383 -14.54 7.24 13.98
CA ILE A 383 -13.42 6.93 14.88
C ILE A 383 -13.34 7.98 15.98
N ALA A 384 -13.73 7.59 17.20
CA ALA A 384 -13.72 8.49 18.34
C ALA A 384 -12.29 8.81 18.84
N ALA A 385 -11.40 7.82 18.82
CA ALA A 385 -10.01 7.96 19.25
C ALA A 385 -9.17 8.78 18.25
N LYS A 386 -8.31 9.67 18.77
CA LYS A 386 -7.47 10.56 17.95
C LYS A 386 -6.03 10.54 18.44
N ASN A 387 -5.08 10.65 17.50
CA ASN A 387 -3.65 10.67 17.77
C ASN A 387 -3.13 9.45 18.55
N GLU A 388 -3.76 8.30 18.34
CA GLU A 388 -3.42 7.06 19.04
C GLU A 388 -2.75 6.06 18.11
N PHE A 389 -1.92 5.19 18.69
CA PHE A 389 -1.39 4.02 17.99
C PHE A 389 -2.33 2.83 18.13
N ARG A 390 -2.37 2.02 17.07
CA ARG A 390 -2.97 0.68 17.06
C ARG A 390 -1.88 -0.35 16.81
N ARG A 391 -1.77 -1.30 17.73
CA ARG A 391 -0.70 -2.30 17.74
C ARG A 391 -1.16 -3.66 17.25
N GLN A 392 -2.44 -3.82 16.93
CA GLN A 392 -2.99 -5.03 16.34
C GLN A 392 -2.41 -5.24 14.94
N PRO A 393 -1.91 -6.46 14.61
CA PRO A 393 -1.46 -6.77 13.28
C PRO A 393 -2.60 -6.70 12.26
N GLY A 394 -2.40 -5.92 11.20
CA GLY A 394 -3.31 -5.80 10.07
C GLY A 394 -2.59 -6.06 8.75
N HIS A 395 -3.34 -6.37 7.70
CA HIS A 395 -2.82 -6.60 6.36
C HIS A 395 -3.73 -5.95 5.30
N LEU A 396 -3.21 -5.64 4.13
CA LEU A 396 -3.98 -5.02 3.03
C LEU A 396 -5.30 -5.73 2.70
N ILE A 397 -5.34 -7.07 2.83
CA ILE A 397 -6.57 -7.84 2.59
C ILE A 397 -7.70 -7.44 3.54
N ASP A 398 -7.38 -6.85 4.68
CA ASP A 398 -8.33 -6.41 5.70
C ASP A 398 -9.14 -5.17 5.26
N VAL A 399 -8.62 -4.41 4.31
CA VAL A 399 -9.28 -3.20 3.81
C VAL A 399 -10.61 -3.52 3.14
N MET A 400 -10.67 -4.60 2.32
CA MET A 400 -11.94 -5.05 1.73
C MET A 400 -12.98 -5.38 2.81
N ALA A 401 -12.61 -6.17 3.83
CA ALA A 401 -13.51 -6.54 4.92
C ALA A 401 -13.97 -5.31 5.72
N THR A 402 -13.07 -4.34 5.93
CA THR A 402 -13.38 -3.06 6.59
C THR A 402 -14.39 -2.25 5.75
N VAL A 403 -14.12 -2.11 4.45
CA VAL A 403 -14.98 -1.38 3.53
C VAL A 403 -16.38 -2.00 3.44
N VAL A 404 -16.47 -3.33 3.38
CA VAL A 404 -17.75 -4.06 3.40
C VAL A 404 -18.52 -3.76 4.70
N GLU A 405 -17.86 -3.82 5.86
CA GLU A 405 -18.51 -3.57 7.15
C GLU A 405 -19.02 -2.13 7.28
N VAL A 406 -18.18 -1.12 6.99
CA VAL A 406 -18.57 0.29 7.19
C VAL A 406 -19.58 0.79 6.16
N SER A 407 -19.62 0.18 4.96
CA SER A 407 -20.55 0.54 3.89
C SER A 407 -21.88 -0.20 3.96
N GLY A 408 -21.95 -1.31 4.70
CA GLY A 408 -23.10 -2.23 4.67
C GLY A 408 -23.25 -2.97 3.34
N ALA A 409 -22.24 -2.94 2.46
CA ALA A 409 -22.28 -3.63 1.18
C ALA A 409 -22.21 -5.16 1.36
N ALA A 410 -22.89 -5.90 0.49
CA ALA A 410 -22.84 -7.36 0.50
C ALA A 410 -21.67 -7.86 -0.33
N TYR A 411 -20.77 -8.65 0.27
CA TYR A 411 -19.73 -9.35 -0.48
C TYR A 411 -20.37 -10.55 -1.22
N PRO A 412 -20.26 -10.65 -2.57
CA PRO A 412 -20.99 -11.66 -3.33
C PRO A 412 -20.35 -13.04 -3.23
N LYS A 413 -21.17 -14.08 -3.21
CA LYS A 413 -20.71 -15.48 -3.39
C LYS A 413 -20.54 -15.85 -4.86
N GLU A 414 -21.21 -15.13 -5.74
CA GLU A 414 -21.17 -15.29 -7.19
C GLU A 414 -21.17 -13.92 -7.87
N PHE A 415 -20.40 -13.77 -8.93
CA PHE A 415 -20.33 -12.55 -9.73
C PHE A 415 -20.15 -12.92 -11.22
N ASN A 416 -20.99 -12.36 -12.10
CA ASN A 416 -20.99 -12.66 -13.54
C ASN A 416 -21.03 -14.18 -13.84
N GLY A 417 -21.83 -14.96 -13.10
CA GLY A 417 -22.00 -16.40 -13.27
C GLY A 417 -20.81 -17.25 -12.80
N LYS A 418 -19.89 -16.68 -12.02
CA LYS A 418 -18.72 -17.37 -11.46
C LYS A 418 -18.71 -17.32 -9.95
N ALA A 419 -18.38 -18.44 -9.32
CA ALA A 419 -18.18 -18.51 -7.88
C ALA A 419 -16.97 -17.67 -7.47
N ILE A 420 -17.17 -16.83 -6.44
CA ILE A 420 -16.16 -15.91 -5.92
C ILE A 420 -15.52 -16.48 -4.66
N LEU A 421 -14.21 -16.35 -4.56
CA LEU A 421 -13.46 -16.73 -3.37
C LEU A 421 -13.93 -15.91 -2.16
N PRO A 422 -14.06 -16.53 -0.98
CA PRO A 422 -14.35 -15.80 0.24
C PRO A 422 -13.22 -14.83 0.58
N MET A 423 -13.53 -13.72 1.25
CA MET A 423 -12.51 -12.80 1.77
C MET A 423 -11.57 -13.52 2.73
N GLU A 424 -10.28 -13.26 2.61
CA GLU A 424 -9.24 -13.74 3.54
C GLU A 424 -9.00 -12.73 4.67
N GLY A 425 -9.27 -11.45 4.42
CA GLY A 425 -9.09 -10.36 5.36
C GLY A 425 -10.10 -10.35 6.52
N ARG A 426 -9.74 -9.62 7.56
CA ARG A 426 -10.56 -9.33 8.74
C ARG A 426 -10.77 -7.82 8.84
N SER A 427 -11.95 -7.40 9.24
CA SER A 427 -12.22 -5.97 9.38
C SER A 427 -11.30 -5.30 10.41
N LEU A 428 -10.85 -4.08 10.11
CA LEU A 428 -10.08 -3.23 11.02
C LEU A 428 -10.98 -2.47 12.00
N VAL A 429 -12.30 -2.49 11.84
CA VAL A 429 -13.25 -1.76 12.70
C VAL A 429 -13.08 -2.09 14.20
N PRO A 430 -12.86 -3.34 14.62
CA PRO A 430 -12.54 -3.63 16.02
C PRO A 430 -11.33 -2.84 16.53
N ALA A 431 -10.27 -2.72 15.73
CA ALA A 431 -9.06 -1.97 16.10
C ALA A 431 -9.30 -0.45 16.18
N PHE A 432 -10.29 0.10 15.50
CA PHE A 432 -10.64 1.51 15.67
C PHE A 432 -11.02 1.82 17.13
N ALA A 433 -11.64 0.87 17.83
CA ALA A 433 -11.96 0.93 19.26
C ALA A 433 -10.95 0.18 20.15
N ASP A 434 -9.71 -0.02 19.68
CA ASP A 434 -8.61 -0.71 20.36
C ASP A 434 -8.95 -2.16 20.80
N ARG A 435 -9.84 -2.82 20.06
CA ARG A 435 -10.18 -4.23 20.27
C ARG A 435 -9.33 -5.11 19.35
N PRO A 436 -9.04 -6.36 19.74
CA PRO A 436 -8.25 -7.29 18.93
C PRO A 436 -8.92 -7.60 17.59
N ILE A 437 -8.10 -7.89 16.58
CA ILE A 437 -8.51 -8.46 15.31
C ILE A 437 -8.22 -9.96 15.38
N GLU A 438 -9.27 -10.76 15.46
CA GLU A 438 -9.13 -12.22 15.58
C GLU A 438 -8.67 -12.82 14.25
N ARG A 439 -7.47 -13.43 14.24
CA ARG A 439 -6.92 -14.15 13.08
C ARG A 439 -5.96 -15.25 13.50
N GLU A 440 -5.93 -16.31 12.73
CA GLU A 440 -5.02 -17.43 12.94
C GLU A 440 -3.59 -17.07 12.49
N ALA A 441 -3.44 -16.60 11.26
CA ALA A 441 -2.14 -16.28 10.67
C ALA A 441 -2.24 -15.21 9.57
N ILE A 442 -1.09 -14.64 9.21
CA ILE A 442 -0.88 -13.82 8.01
C ILE A 442 0.26 -14.46 7.21
N TYR A 443 0.11 -14.49 5.89
CA TYR A 443 1.04 -15.20 5.00
C TYR A 443 1.59 -14.28 3.92
N TRP A 444 2.81 -14.56 3.48
CA TRP A 444 3.48 -13.86 2.38
C TRP A 444 4.26 -14.83 1.50
N GLU A 445 4.29 -14.52 0.24
CA GLU A 445 5.27 -15.02 -0.74
C GLU A 445 5.49 -13.98 -1.83
N HIS A 446 6.73 -13.72 -2.17
CA HIS A 446 7.11 -12.97 -3.36
C HIS A 446 8.50 -13.39 -3.83
N GLU A 447 8.62 -13.80 -5.12
CA GLU A 447 9.89 -14.18 -5.76
C GLU A 447 10.70 -15.23 -4.99
N GLY A 448 10.01 -16.15 -4.30
CA GLY A 448 10.62 -17.20 -3.49
C GLY A 448 10.89 -16.78 -2.04
N ASN A 449 10.86 -15.50 -1.71
CA ASN A 449 10.82 -15.07 -0.31
C ASN A 449 9.48 -15.51 0.28
N ALA A 450 9.47 -15.96 1.51
CA ALA A 450 8.27 -16.50 2.15
C ALA A 450 8.21 -16.11 3.61
N ALA A 451 7.00 -15.89 4.13
CA ALA A 451 6.79 -15.68 5.56
C ALA A 451 5.42 -16.12 6.03
N VAL A 452 5.32 -16.46 7.31
CA VAL A 452 4.07 -16.64 8.04
C VAL A 452 4.20 -16.01 9.42
N ARG A 453 3.16 -15.29 9.85
CA ARG A 453 3.06 -14.72 11.18
C ARG A 453 1.87 -15.34 11.92
N VAL A 454 2.11 -15.84 13.12
CA VAL A 454 1.10 -16.36 14.07
C VAL A 454 1.30 -15.65 15.41
N GLY A 455 0.37 -14.79 15.78
CA GLY A 455 0.54 -13.93 16.96
C GLY A 455 1.80 -13.06 16.85
N ASP A 456 2.70 -13.20 17.83
CA ASP A 456 3.97 -12.48 17.84
C ASP A 456 5.13 -13.24 17.14
N LEU A 457 4.93 -14.51 16.79
CA LEU A 457 5.95 -15.29 16.09
C LEU A 457 5.85 -15.09 14.58
N LYS A 458 7.00 -14.84 13.93
CA LYS A 458 7.14 -14.77 12.49
C LYS A 458 8.24 -15.72 12.02
N LEU A 459 7.88 -16.59 11.09
CA LEU A 459 8.84 -17.40 10.33
C LEU A 459 9.02 -16.76 8.96
N VAL A 460 10.25 -16.52 8.54
CA VAL A 460 10.57 -15.86 7.28
C VAL A 460 11.77 -16.54 6.62
N ARG A 461 11.85 -16.50 5.29
CA ARG A 461 13.05 -16.91 4.56
C ARG A 461 13.30 -16.01 3.36
N GLN A 462 14.58 -15.87 3.00
CA GLN A 462 15.01 -15.19 1.82
C GLN A 462 15.25 -16.19 0.68
N GLY A 463 14.55 -15.98 -0.43
CA GLY A 463 14.61 -16.87 -1.57
C GLY A 463 14.00 -18.27 -1.35
N ARG A 464 13.80 -18.99 -2.44
CA ARG A 464 13.11 -20.30 -2.42
C ARG A 464 13.83 -21.37 -1.61
N ASN A 465 15.14 -21.36 -1.60
CA ASN A 465 15.98 -22.37 -0.97
C ASN A 465 16.74 -21.85 0.26
N GLY A 466 16.46 -20.62 0.69
CA GLY A 466 17.06 -20.05 1.88
C GLY A 466 16.59 -20.77 3.15
N PRO A 467 17.39 -20.74 4.23
CA PRO A 467 16.96 -21.25 5.52
C PRO A 467 15.76 -20.46 6.04
N TRP A 468 14.94 -21.12 6.85
CA TRP A 468 13.92 -20.45 7.62
C TRP A 468 14.54 -19.78 8.85
N GLU A 469 14.18 -18.53 9.10
CA GLU A 469 14.52 -17.71 10.25
C GLU A 469 13.26 -17.51 11.09
N LEU A 470 13.33 -17.65 12.42
CA LEU A 470 12.20 -17.50 13.34
C LEU A 470 12.43 -16.32 14.27
N TYR A 471 11.46 -15.42 14.39
CA TYR A 471 11.55 -14.22 15.23
C TYR A 471 10.34 -14.08 16.15
N ASP A 472 10.58 -13.58 17.36
CA ASP A 472 9.53 -13.06 18.25
C ASP A 472 9.42 -11.53 18.03
N LEU A 473 8.42 -11.10 17.27
CA LEU A 473 8.22 -9.70 16.92
C LEU A 473 7.85 -8.81 18.10
N LYS A 474 7.47 -9.38 19.25
CA LYS A 474 7.23 -8.62 20.47
C LYS A 474 8.54 -8.07 21.04
N THR A 475 9.59 -8.85 21.01
CA THR A 475 10.89 -8.53 21.59
C THR A 475 11.92 -8.13 20.54
N ASP A 476 11.80 -8.59 19.30
CA ASP A 476 12.75 -8.39 18.20
C ASP A 476 12.04 -8.19 16.85
N ARG A 477 11.34 -7.08 16.69
CA ARG A 477 10.69 -6.78 15.41
C ARG A 477 11.68 -6.33 14.33
N THR A 478 12.93 -6.09 14.68
CA THR A 478 14.01 -5.79 13.74
C THR A 478 14.68 -7.04 13.15
N GLU A 479 14.23 -8.23 13.57
CA GLU A 479 14.64 -9.53 13.00
C GLU A 479 16.17 -9.77 13.07
N LEU A 480 16.76 -9.55 14.26
CA LEU A 480 18.20 -9.68 14.48
C LEU A 480 18.60 -10.99 15.20
N HIS A 481 17.67 -11.61 15.93
CA HIS A 481 17.94 -12.78 16.76
C HIS A 481 17.13 -13.99 16.30
N ASP A 482 17.70 -14.75 15.36
CA ASP A 482 17.06 -15.96 14.83
C ASP A 482 16.91 -17.04 15.89
N LEU A 483 15.66 -17.40 16.20
CA LEU A 483 15.27 -18.45 17.14
C LEU A 483 15.14 -19.84 16.49
N ALA A 484 15.23 -19.97 15.15
CA ALA A 484 15.03 -21.25 14.47
C ALA A 484 16.02 -22.33 14.93
N PRO A 485 17.32 -22.04 15.19
CA PRO A 485 18.25 -23.03 15.72
C PRO A 485 17.90 -23.52 17.13
N SER A 486 17.34 -22.66 17.98
CA SER A 486 16.96 -23.00 19.36
C SER A 486 15.54 -23.54 19.48
N GLN A 487 14.66 -23.27 18.50
CA GLN A 487 13.26 -23.68 18.45
C GLN A 487 12.89 -24.40 17.14
N PRO A 488 13.62 -25.47 16.75
CA PRO A 488 13.44 -26.10 15.42
C PRO A 488 12.06 -26.71 15.23
N GLN A 489 11.42 -27.19 16.31
CA GLN A 489 10.07 -27.75 16.22
C GLN A 489 9.03 -26.66 15.89
N LYS A 490 9.15 -25.47 16.50
CA LYS A 490 8.28 -24.34 16.25
C LYS A 490 8.47 -23.82 14.82
N ALA A 491 9.69 -23.69 14.36
CA ALA A 491 9.99 -23.33 12.96
C ALA A 491 9.35 -24.34 11.99
N LYS A 492 9.42 -25.65 12.25
CA LYS A 492 8.80 -26.68 11.42
C LYS A 492 7.27 -26.60 11.41
N GLU A 493 6.63 -26.35 12.58
CA GLU A 493 5.17 -26.14 12.66
C GLU A 493 4.72 -24.98 11.77
N LEU A 494 5.38 -23.83 11.89
CA LEU A 494 5.04 -22.65 11.11
C LEU A 494 5.33 -22.85 9.59
N ALA A 495 6.41 -23.54 9.25
CA ALA A 495 6.71 -23.90 7.86
C ALA A 495 5.63 -24.81 7.26
N THR A 496 5.12 -25.76 8.04
CA THR A 496 4.00 -26.63 7.61
C THR A 496 2.72 -25.84 7.39
N LEU A 497 2.43 -24.87 8.26
CA LEU A 497 1.29 -23.98 8.13
C LEU A 497 1.40 -23.12 6.86
N TRP A 498 2.58 -22.55 6.61
CA TRP A 498 2.86 -21.79 5.39
C TRP A 498 2.69 -22.66 4.13
N GLN A 499 3.19 -23.90 4.14
CA GLN A 499 3.09 -24.84 3.02
C GLN A 499 1.62 -25.13 2.67
N ALA A 500 0.78 -25.43 3.66
CA ALA A 500 -0.64 -25.69 3.47
C ALA A 500 -1.37 -24.46 2.87
N TRP A 501 -1.04 -23.26 3.34
CA TRP A 501 -1.57 -22.03 2.73
C TRP A 501 -1.07 -21.85 1.30
N ALA A 502 0.22 -22.09 1.04
CA ALA A 502 0.82 -21.89 -0.28
C ALA A 502 0.19 -22.79 -1.36
N GLU A 503 -0.17 -24.01 -1.00
CA GLU A 503 -0.91 -24.93 -1.87
C GLU A 503 -2.34 -24.43 -2.12
N ARG A 504 -3.07 -24.07 -1.06
CA ARG A 504 -4.45 -23.58 -1.14
C ARG A 504 -4.56 -22.25 -1.90
N ALA A 505 -3.62 -21.36 -1.71
CA ALA A 505 -3.62 -20.01 -2.28
C ALA A 505 -3.02 -19.92 -3.70
N HIS A 506 -2.65 -21.05 -4.31
CA HIS A 506 -2.02 -21.10 -5.64
C HIS A 506 -0.62 -20.44 -5.71
N VAL A 507 0.08 -20.35 -4.59
CA VAL A 507 1.50 -20.01 -4.57
C VAL A 507 2.31 -21.14 -5.20
N LEU A 508 1.89 -22.37 -4.97
CA LEU A 508 2.49 -23.58 -5.52
C LEU A 508 1.55 -24.22 -6.56
N PRO A 509 2.10 -24.76 -7.68
CA PRO A 509 3.51 -24.71 -8.06
C PRO A 509 3.97 -23.28 -8.41
N ALA A 510 5.19 -22.92 -8.02
CA ALA A 510 5.76 -21.61 -8.31
C ALA A 510 6.45 -21.58 -9.69
N PRO A 511 6.51 -20.42 -10.39
CA PRO A 511 7.18 -20.28 -11.67
C PRO A 511 8.63 -20.77 -11.63
N GLY A 512 9.06 -21.55 -12.62
CA GLY A 512 10.42 -22.09 -12.71
C GLY A 512 10.72 -23.30 -11.80
N ALA A 513 9.72 -23.85 -11.07
CA ALA A 513 9.89 -25.06 -10.27
C ALA A 513 10.08 -26.35 -11.12
N GLU A 514 9.63 -26.34 -12.37
CA GLU A 514 9.75 -27.48 -13.33
C GLU A 514 11.03 -27.40 -14.18
N GLY A 515 12.18 -27.02 -13.62
CA GLY A 515 13.45 -26.85 -14.32
C GLY A 515 14.52 -27.91 -14.05
N GLY A 516 14.20 -29.03 -13.41
CA GLY A 516 15.14 -30.12 -13.08
C GLY A 516 15.39 -31.19 -14.18
N LYS A 517 14.71 -31.13 -15.30
CA LYS A 517 15.02 -32.03 -16.45
C LYS A 517 16.07 -31.37 -17.33
N LYS A 518 17.35 -31.70 -17.09
CA LYS A 518 18.49 -31.41 -18.00
C LYS A 518 18.07 -31.78 -19.43
N LYS A 519 17.94 -30.79 -20.32
CA LYS A 519 18.03 -31.05 -21.76
C LYS A 519 19.39 -31.66 -22.03
N ALA A 520 19.43 -32.98 -22.19
CA ALA A 520 20.61 -33.63 -22.72
C ALA A 520 20.91 -32.98 -24.08
N LYS A 521 22.02 -32.27 -24.17
CA LYS A 521 22.58 -31.81 -25.43
C LYS A 521 22.81 -33.02 -26.30
N LYS A 522 21.98 -33.29 -27.29
CA LYS A 522 22.33 -34.13 -28.43
C LYS A 522 23.45 -33.40 -29.16
N LYS A 523 24.69 -33.85 -28.96
CA LYS A 523 25.79 -33.62 -29.91
C LYS A 523 25.43 -34.33 -31.21
N LYS A 524 25.30 -33.60 -32.26
CA LYS A 524 25.57 -34.03 -33.62
C LYS A 524 26.62 -33.09 -34.23
#